data_60a21460e4e34e542d24b3e6a33d777e
#
_entry.id   60a21460e4e34e542d24b3e6a33d777e
#
_cell.length_a   1.000
_cell.length_b   1.000
_cell.length_c   1.000
_cell.angle_alpha   90.00
_cell.angle_beta   90.00
_cell.angle_gamma   90.00
#
_symmetry.space_group_name_H-M   'P 1'
#
loop_
_entity.id
_entity.type
_entity.pdbx_description
1 polymer ?
#
loop_
_entity_poly.entity_id
_entity_poly.type
_entity_poly.pdbx_seq_one_letter_code
_entity_poly.pdbx_strand_id
1 'polypeptide(L)'
;MAQDETQQLEAENYYRDVLNLLNQNGLQYLVGGGLAFRQYSGIVRDLKDLDLFCKAGEYPRILKLFSENGYETELTDVRWLAKLYRNGMYIDLIFNTVNNICTVDDSWFDNAVAGEAYGVPVRFIPAEELLWCKVYVQNRERYDGADVNHIILRYGHKLDWKRIWSRLEQHWHLLLSQVLLFQFVYPTERDIIPKWLFDQLVELAKTQYDMPLPIEKVCLGPIIDQTQYRTDITDWEYKVITIKTI
;
A
#
# COMPACT_ATOMS: atom_id res chain seq x y z
N MET A 1 -22.65 4.49 22.04
CA MET A 1 -22.87 3.04 21.81
C MET A 1 -23.94 2.81 20.75
N ALA A 2 -25.26 3.05 20.97
CA ALA A 2 -26.29 2.76 19.94
C ALA A 2 -26.16 3.60 18.64
N GLN A 3 -25.72 4.86 18.70
CA GLN A 3 -25.46 5.67 17.51
C GLN A 3 -24.21 5.20 16.72
N ASP A 4 -23.16 4.73 17.42
CA ASP A 4 -21.96 4.18 16.80
C ASP A 4 -22.27 2.87 16.06
N GLU A 5 -23.07 1.97 16.68
CA GLU A 5 -23.47 0.70 16.07
C GLU A 5 -24.32 0.91 14.81
N THR A 6 -25.20 1.94 14.82
CA THR A 6 -26.02 2.27 13.65
C THR A 6 -25.16 2.79 12.50
N GLN A 7 -24.22 3.71 12.78
CA GLN A 7 -23.30 4.24 11.76
C GLN A 7 -22.39 3.16 11.18
N GLN A 8 -21.89 2.26 12.01
CA GLN A 8 -21.07 1.15 11.56
C GLN A 8 -21.85 0.21 10.64
N LEU A 9 -23.09 -0.12 10.99
CA LEU A 9 -23.96 -0.97 10.16
C LEU A 9 -24.29 -0.31 8.81
N GLU A 10 -24.52 1.01 8.80
CA GLU A 10 -24.74 1.77 7.55
C GLU A 10 -23.49 1.75 6.65
N ALA A 11 -22.29 1.93 7.22
CA ALA A 11 -21.03 1.84 6.49
C ALA A 11 -20.79 0.43 5.91
N GLU A 12 -21.04 -0.62 6.70
CA GLU A 12 -20.91 -2.00 6.22
C GLU A 12 -21.88 -2.33 5.09
N ASN A 13 -23.12 -1.84 5.16
CA ASN A 13 -24.10 -1.99 4.08
C ASN A 13 -23.66 -1.25 2.81
N TYR A 14 -23.16 -0.02 2.97
CA TYR A 14 -22.61 0.74 1.86
C TYR A 14 -21.44 0.02 1.17
N TYR A 15 -20.49 -0.50 1.95
CA TYR A 15 -19.34 -1.26 1.39
C TYR A 15 -19.81 -2.55 0.70
N ARG A 16 -20.78 -3.24 1.29
CA ARG A 16 -21.39 -4.44 0.69
C ARG A 16 -22.05 -4.13 -0.65
N ASP A 17 -22.82 -3.05 -0.72
CA ASP A 17 -23.49 -2.63 -1.96
C ASP A 17 -22.49 -2.32 -3.07
N VAL A 18 -21.40 -1.61 -2.75
CA VAL A 18 -20.32 -1.31 -3.69
C VAL A 18 -19.65 -2.57 -4.21
N LEU A 19 -19.26 -3.48 -3.33
CA LEU A 19 -18.60 -4.73 -3.71
C LEU A 19 -19.52 -5.61 -4.58
N ASN A 20 -20.81 -5.69 -4.25
CA ASN A 20 -21.79 -6.40 -5.04
C ASN A 20 -21.98 -5.79 -6.43
N LEU A 21 -22.05 -4.45 -6.52
CA LEU A 21 -22.22 -3.75 -7.80
C LEU A 21 -21.00 -4.00 -8.71
N LEU A 22 -19.78 -3.98 -8.18
CA LEU A 22 -18.58 -4.30 -8.93
C LEU A 22 -18.58 -5.75 -9.44
N ASN A 23 -18.91 -6.71 -8.56
CA ASN A 23 -18.96 -8.13 -8.89
C ASN A 23 -20.02 -8.44 -9.97
N GLN A 24 -21.23 -7.88 -9.83
CA GLN A 24 -22.33 -8.07 -10.78
C GLN A 24 -22.00 -7.55 -12.19
N ASN A 25 -21.15 -6.52 -12.28
CA ASN A 25 -20.72 -5.94 -13.55
C ASN A 25 -19.37 -6.47 -14.06
N GLY A 26 -18.79 -7.46 -13.38
CA GLY A 26 -17.53 -8.10 -13.78
C GLY A 26 -16.33 -7.16 -13.83
N LEU A 27 -16.35 -6.06 -13.04
CA LEU A 27 -15.24 -5.12 -12.98
C LEU A 27 -14.09 -5.67 -12.12
N GLN A 28 -12.87 -5.44 -12.58
CA GLN A 28 -11.68 -5.94 -11.90
C GLN A 28 -11.22 -4.97 -10.81
N TYR A 29 -11.21 -5.44 -9.59
CA TYR A 29 -10.70 -4.73 -8.42
C TYR A 29 -10.09 -5.71 -7.41
N LEU A 30 -9.31 -5.18 -6.48
CA LEU A 30 -8.77 -5.90 -5.32
C LEU A 30 -9.05 -5.09 -4.06
N VAL A 31 -9.32 -5.77 -2.96
CA VAL A 31 -9.48 -5.14 -1.64
C VAL A 31 -8.11 -4.97 -1.00
N GLY A 32 -7.82 -3.77 -0.54
CA GLY A 32 -6.55 -3.42 0.08
C GLY A 32 -6.68 -2.87 1.49
N GLY A 33 -5.77 -1.94 1.82
CA GLY A 33 -5.80 -1.16 3.05
C GLY A 33 -5.94 -1.96 4.34
N GLY A 34 -6.81 -1.49 5.21
CA GLY A 34 -7.02 -2.09 6.52
C GLY A 34 -7.65 -3.49 6.47
N LEU A 35 -8.49 -3.79 5.48
CA LEU A 35 -9.06 -5.14 5.30
C LEU A 35 -8.00 -6.15 4.86
N ALA A 36 -7.14 -5.80 3.91
CA ALA A 36 -6.01 -6.67 3.53
C ALA A 36 -5.03 -6.84 4.68
N PHE A 37 -4.76 -5.78 5.45
CA PHE A 37 -3.95 -5.89 6.66
C PHE A 37 -4.55 -6.89 7.66
N ARG A 38 -5.86 -6.82 7.92
CA ARG A 38 -6.57 -7.80 8.76
C ARG A 38 -6.45 -9.22 8.22
N GLN A 39 -6.57 -9.40 6.89
CA GLN A 39 -6.47 -10.70 6.23
C GLN A 39 -5.12 -11.38 6.51
N TYR A 40 -4.02 -10.62 6.53
CA TYR A 40 -2.66 -11.18 6.68
C TYR A 40 -2.16 -11.17 8.12
N SER A 41 -2.50 -10.17 8.92
CA SER A 41 -2.05 -10.05 10.31
C SER A 41 -2.98 -10.71 11.32
N GLY A 42 -4.27 -10.84 11.00
CA GLY A 42 -5.33 -11.25 11.94
C GLY A 42 -5.74 -10.12 12.90
N ILE A 43 -5.16 -8.93 12.81
CA ILE A 43 -5.46 -7.80 13.69
C ILE A 43 -6.72 -7.10 13.18
N VAL A 44 -7.73 -6.99 14.05
CA VAL A 44 -8.97 -6.25 13.79
C VAL A 44 -8.82 -4.82 14.28
N ARG A 45 -9.17 -3.87 13.43
CA ARG A 45 -9.21 -2.43 13.73
C ARG A 45 -10.50 -1.85 13.20
N ASP A 46 -10.95 -0.76 13.80
CA ASP A 46 -12.01 0.05 13.22
C ASP A 46 -11.48 0.69 11.93
N LEU A 47 -12.20 0.47 10.85
CA LEU A 47 -11.86 1.00 9.53
C LEU A 47 -12.72 2.23 9.25
N LYS A 48 -12.07 3.28 8.76
CA LYS A 48 -12.74 4.54 8.41
C LYS A 48 -13.23 4.57 6.98
N ASP A 49 -12.62 3.73 6.12
CA ASP A 49 -12.81 3.69 4.68
C ASP A 49 -12.61 2.26 4.15
N LEU A 50 -12.97 2.07 2.91
CA LEU A 50 -12.67 0.88 2.13
C LEU A 50 -11.72 1.26 1.00
N ASP A 51 -10.52 0.67 1.00
CA ASP A 51 -9.53 0.83 -0.06
C ASP A 51 -9.73 -0.24 -1.14
N LEU A 52 -10.06 0.19 -2.36
CA LEU A 52 -10.15 -0.66 -3.55
C LEU A 52 -9.02 -0.33 -4.51
N PHE A 53 -8.32 -1.34 -4.98
CA PHE A 53 -7.23 -1.21 -5.94
C PHE A 53 -7.68 -1.69 -7.32
N CYS A 54 -7.41 -0.90 -8.35
CA CYS A 54 -7.67 -1.27 -9.75
C CYS A 54 -6.54 -0.81 -10.66
N LYS A 55 -6.45 -1.38 -11.86
CA LYS A 55 -5.53 -0.86 -12.88
C LYS A 55 -5.98 0.52 -13.35
N ALA A 56 -5.04 1.41 -13.70
CA ALA A 56 -5.35 2.77 -14.14
C ALA A 56 -6.31 2.81 -15.35
N GLY A 57 -6.31 1.80 -16.21
CA GLY A 57 -7.27 1.69 -17.32
C GLY A 57 -8.70 1.35 -16.92
N GLU A 58 -8.93 0.86 -15.70
CA GLU A 58 -10.24 0.41 -15.22
C GLU A 58 -11.01 1.50 -14.45
N TYR A 59 -10.32 2.44 -13.78
CA TYR A 59 -11.00 3.41 -12.93
C TYR A 59 -12.08 4.24 -13.70
N PRO A 60 -11.92 4.62 -14.98
CA PRO A 60 -12.96 5.39 -15.67
C PRO A 60 -14.26 4.59 -15.85
N ARG A 61 -14.14 3.27 -16.08
CA ARG A 61 -15.31 2.37 -16.20
C ARG A 61 -16.00 2.20 -14.86
N ILE A 62 -15.22 2.09 -13.78
CA ILE A 62 -15.73 2.00 -12.41
C ILE A 62 -16.47 3.31 -12.07
N LEU A 63 -15.85 4.48 -12.25
CA LEU A 63 -16.48 5.77 -11.97
C LEU A 63 -17.78 5.94 -12.75
N LYS A 64 -17.81 5.59 -14.04
CA LYS A 64 -19.01 5.64 -14.88
C LYS A 64 -20.13 4.76 -14.31
N LEU A 65 -19.84 3.49 -13.99
CA LEU A 65 -20.83 2.58 -13.42
C LEU A 65 -21.45 3.17 -12.15
N PHE A 66 -20.64 3.69 -11.24
CA PHE A 66 -21.12 4.24 -9.97
C PHE A 66 -21.93 5.53 -10.18
N SER A 67 -21.51 6.42 -11.08
CA SER A 67 -22.26 7.61 -11.43
C SER A 67 -23.66 7.26 -12.01
N GLU A 68 -23.74 6.25 -12.87
CA GLU A 68 -25.02 5.76 -13.42
C GLU A 68 -25.92 5.09 -12.37
N ASN A 69 -25.37 4.68 -11.22
CA ASN A 69 -26.09 4.09 -10.09
C ASN A 69 -26.30 5.06 -8.91
N GLY A 70 -26.18 6.37 -9.15
CA GLY A 70 -26.52 7.41 -8.19
C GLY A 70 -25.48 7.65 -7.10
N TYR A 71 -24.21 7.29 -7.36
CA TYR A 71 -23.08 7.68 -6.53
C TYR A 71 -22.45 8.97 -7.08
N GLU A 72 -21.99 9.82 -6.18
CA GLU A 72 -21.09 10.90 -6.55
C GLU A 72 -19.68 10.33 -6.74
N THR A 73 -19.01 10.74 -7.82
CA THR A 73 -17.69 10.24 -8.19
C THR A 73 -16.72 11.40 -8.37
N GLU A 74 -15.51 11.24 -7.87
CA GLU A 74 -14.47 12.26 -7.94
C GLU A 74 -13.14 11.63 -8.37
N LEU A 75 -12.47 12.24 -9.35
CA LEU A 75 -11.06 11.97 -9.62
C LEU A 75 -10.22 12.93 -8.77
N THR A 76 -9.88 12.51 -7.56
CA THR A 76 -9.21 13.34 -6.55
C THR A 76 -7.78 13.69 -6.94
N ASP A 77 -7.03 12.72 -7.48
CA ASP A 77 -5.70 12.93 -8.04
C ASP A 77 -5.52 12.00 -9.26
N VAL A 78 -5.33 12.60 -10.44
CA VAL A 78 -5.19 11.88 -11.72
C VAL A 78 -4.06 10.85 -11.75
N ARG A 79 -3.11 10.92 -10.82
CA ARG A 79 -1.95 10.03 -10.75
C ARG A 79 -2.25 8.75 -9.99
N TRP A 80 -3.19 8.77 -8.99
CA TRP A 80 -3.28 7.63 -8.10
C TRP A 80 -4.64 7.36 -7.43
N LEU A 81 -5.58 8.35 -7.33
CA LEU A 81 -6.75 8.25 -6.46
C LEU A 81 -8.02 8.82 -7.10
N ALA A 82 -9.08 8.05 -7.06
CA ALA A 82 -10.45 8.51 -7.24
C ALA A 82 -11.29 8.11 -6.02
N LYS A 83 -12.46 8.74 -5.86
CA LYS A 83 -13.37 8.48 -4.73
C LYS A 83 -14.80 8.26 -5.20
N LEU A 84 -15.51 7.42 -4.45
CA LEU A 84 -16.93 7.13 -4.63
C LEU A 84 -17.65 7.54 -3.36
N TYR A 85 -18.64 8.44 -3.47
CA TYR A 85 -19.37 8.94 -2.32
C TYR A 85 -20.84 8.57 -2.39
N ARG A 86 -21.44 8.29 -1.25
CA ARG A 86 -22.90 8.18 -1.07
C ARG A 86 -23.26 8.37 0.40
N ASN A 87 -24.24 9.24 0.70
CA ASN A 87 -24.76 9.46 2.05
C ASN A 87 -23.67 9.82 3.09
N GLY A 88 -22.67 10.62 2.70
CA GLY A 88 -21.58 11.03 3.58
C GLY A 88 -20.48 9.98 3.81
N MET A 89 -20.63 8.78 3.23
CA MET A 89 -19.60 7.73 3.22
C MET A 89 -18.79 7.79 1.93
N TYR A 90 -17.56 7.31 1.96
CA TYR A 90 -16.71 7.24 0.78
C TYR A 90 -15.85 5.98 0.73
N ILE A 91 -15.36 5.69 -0.48
CA ILE A 91 -14.44 4.62 -0.79
C ILE A 91 -13.30 5.21 -1.60
N ASP A 92 -12.10 4.79 -1.30
CA ASP A 92 -10.91 5.11 -2.06
C ASP A 92 -10.70 4.08 -3.18
N LEU A 93 -10.67 4.57 -4.42
CA LEU A 93 -10.33 3.79 -5.61
C LEU A 93 -8.90 4.15 -6.02
N ILE A 94 -7.99 3.23 -5.75
CA ILE A 94 -6.54 3.44 -5.83
C ILE A 94 -6.00 2.71 -7.06
N PHE A 95 -5.26 3.39 -7.92
CA PHE A 95 -4.62 2.77 -9.09
C PHE A 95 -3.10 2.95 -9.12
N ASN A 96 -2.55 3.65 -8.11
CA ASN A 96 -1.14 3.82 -7.84
C ASN A 96 -0.97 4.25 -6.37
N THR A 97 0.21 4.67 -5.96
CA THR A 97 0.47 5.34 -4.67
C THR A 97 0.80 6.81 -4.87
N VAL A 98 0.66 7.61 -3.82
CA VAL A 98 0.89 9.07 -3.84
C VAL A 98 2.29 9.44 -4.37
N ASN A 99 3.29 8.60 -4.14
CA ASN A 99 4.67 8.77 -4.65
C ASN A 99 4.86 8.22 -6.07
N ASN A 100 3.80 7.70 -6.69
CA ASN A 100 3.78 7.16 -8.04
C ASN A 100 4.72 5.95 -8.26
N ILE A 101 4.94 5.13 -7.22
CA ILE A 101 5.85 3.98 -7.27
C ILE A 101 5.09 2.66 -7.38
N CYS A 102 4.06 2.45 -6.54
CA CYS A 102 3.34 1.17 -6.48
C CYS A 102 2.16 1.17 -7.45
N THR A 103 2.44 1.16 -8.74
CA THR A 103 1.42 1.08 -9.79
C THR A 103 0.75 -0.29 -9.79
N VAL A 104 -0.57 -0.31 -9.82
CA VAL A 104 -1.35 -1.56 -9.89
C VAL A 104 -1.25 -2.16 -11.29
N ASP A 105 -0.62 -3.31 -11.41
CA ASP A 105 -0.39 -4.06 -12.64
C ASP A 105 -1.09 -5.44 -12.62
N ASP A 106 -0.96 -6.21 -13.72
CA ASP A 106 -1.58 -7.53 -13.83
C ASP A 106 -1.06 -8.52 -12.79
N SER A 107 0.20 -8.37 -12.36
CA SER A 107 0.80 -9.27 -11.37
C SER A 107 0.14 -9.17 -9.99
N TRP A 108 -0.50 -8.03 -9.64
CA TRP A 108 -1.32 -7.92 -8.44
C TRP A 108 -2.54 -8.84 -8.52
N PHE A 109 -3.18 -8.89 -9.70
CA PHE A 109 -4.35 -9.74 -9.94
C PHE A 109 -3.98 -11.22 -10.03
N ASP A 110 -2.86 -11.55 -10.66
CA ASP A 110 -2.40 -12.94 -10.81
C ASP A 110 -2.07 -13.59 -9.45
N ASN A 111 -1.61 -12.78 -8.47
CA ASN A 111 -1.23 -13.24 -7.14
C ASN A 111 -2.23 -12.85 -6.04
N ALA A 112 -3.39 -12.32 -6.41
CA ALA A 112 -4.41 -11.92 -5.46
C ALA A 112 -5.01 -13.11 -4.71
N VAL A 113 -5.27 -12.91 -3.41
CA VAL A 113 -5.77 -13.95 -2.52
C VAL A 113 -7.29 -13.86 -2.39
N ALA A 114 -7.99 -14.95 -2.68
CA ALA A 114 -9.43 -15.03 -2.50
C ALA A 114 -9.82 -14.95 -1.02
N GLY A 115 -10.95 -14.30 -0.73
CA GLY A 115 -11.49 -14.18 0.61
C GLY A 115 -12.86 -13.51 0.61
N GLU A 116 -13.25 -12.95 1.75
CA GLU A 116 -14.55 -12.32 1.94
C GLU A 116 -14.41 -10.98 2.65
N ALA A 117 -15.18 -9.98 2.22
CA ALA A 117 -15.31 -8.69 2.88
C ALA A 117 -16.81 -8.32 2.99
N TYR A 118 -17.28 -8.05 4.19
CA TYR A 118 -18.69 -7.72 4.48
C TYR A 118 -19.71 -8.72 3.93
N GLY A 119 -19.38 -10.03 3.93
CA GLY A 119 -20.22 -11.07 3.37
C GLY A 119 -20.20 -11.20 1.85
N VAL A 120 -19.30 -10.49 1.16
CA VAL A 120 -19.16 -10.54 -0.29
C VAL A 120 -17.84 -11.22 -0.66
N PRO A 121 -17.84 -12.21 -1.60
CA PRO A 121 -16.61 -12.78 -2.12
C PRO A 121 -15.77 -11.73 -2.84
N VAL A 122 -14.49 -11.62 -2.45
CA VAL A 122 -13.54 -10.65 -3.00
C VAL A 122 -12.16 -11.29 -3.21
N ARG A 123 -11.27 -10.54 -3.85
CA ARG A 123 -9.85 -10.84 -3.84
C ARG A 123 -9.09 -9.71 -3.16
N PHE A 124 -8.16 -10.07 -2.28
CA PHE A 124 -7.28 -9.13 -1.60
C PHE A 124 -6.01 -8.90 -2.41
N ILE A 125 -5.45 -7.68 -2.34
CA ILE A 125 -4.10 -7.43 -2.86
C ILE A 125 -3.13 -8.42 -2.22
N PRO A 126 -2.10 -8.91 -2.93
CA PRO A 126 -1.11 -9.81 -2.34
C PRO A 126 -0.41 -9.15 -1.13
N ALA A 127 0.04 -9.96 -0.19
CA ALA A 127 0.70 -9.47 1.03
C ALA A 127 1.99 -8.71 0.70
N GLU A 128 2.69 -9.12 -0.36
CA GLU A 128 3.91 -8.50 -0.87
C GLU A 128 3.66 -7.07 -1.35
N GLU A 129 2.58 -6.84 -2.09
CA GLU A 129 2.19 -5.51 -2.56
C GLU A 129 1.67 -4.64 -1.43
N LEU A 130 0.94 -5.21 -0.47
CA LEU A 130 0.54 -4.49 0.74
C LEU A 130 1.77 -4.02 1.52
N LEU A 131 2.75 -4.90 1.70
CA LEU A 131 4.00 -4.57 2.37
C LEU A 131 4.77 -3.50 1.57
N TRP A 132 4.89 -3.67 0.24
CA TRP A 132 5.54 -2.72 -0.65
C TRP A 132 4.94 -1.31 -0.53
N CYS A 133 3.62 -1.17 -0.56
CA CYS A 133 2.96 0.13 -0.35
C CYS A 133 3.25 0.72 1.04
N LYS A 134 3.19 -0.11 2.09
CA LYS A 134 3.33 0.34 3.48
C LYS A 134 4.74 0.76 3.85
N VAL A 135 5.77 0.17 3.25
CA VAL A 135 7.17 0.54 3.52
C VAL A 135 7.46 2.01 3.19
N TYR A 136 6.74 2.62 2.23
CA TYR A 136 6.89 4.04 1.90
C TYR A 136 6.13 4.99 2.82
N VAL A 137 5.24 4.49 3.68
CA VAL A 137 4.45 5.33 4.59
C VAL A 137 5.27 5.60 5.86
N GLN A 138 6.13 6.61 5.79
CA GLN A 138 7.06 7.01 6.84
C GLN A 138 7.00 8.53 7.08
N ASN A 139 5.81 9.09 7.03
CA ASN A 139 5.65 10.52 7.23
C ASN A 139 5.30 10.86 8.69
N ARG A 140 5.33 12.16 9.01
CA ARG A 140 5.08 12.65 10.37
C ARG A 140 3.69 12.28 10.89
N GLU A 141 2.69 12.29 10.01
CA GLU A 141 1.29 12.08 10.38
C GLU A 141 0.94 10.58 10.46
N ARG A 142 1.67 9.76 9.70
CA ARG A 142 1.43 8.33 9.59
C ARG A 142 2.72 7.54 9.36
N TYR A 143 2.88 6.48 10.14
CA TYR A 143 3.99 5.53 10.04
C TYR A 143 3.46 4.11 10.07
N ASP A 144 3.59 3.37 8.97
CA ASP A 144 3.04 2.01 8.82
C ASP A 144 4.07 0.90 9.15
N GLY A 145 5.22 1.22 9.71
CA GLY A 145 6.26 0.23 10.02
C GLY A 145 5.83 -0.86 11.02
N ALA A 146 4.91 -0.54 11.95
CA ALA A 146 4.31 -1.54 12.82
C ALA A 146 3.41 -2.52 12.04
N ASP A 147 2.68 -2.03 11.03
CA ASP A 147 1.86 -2.88 10.17
C ASP A 147 2.72 -3.84 9.35
N VAL A 148 3.84 -3.34 8.79
CA VAL A 148 4.82 -4.17 8.08
C VAL A 148 5.37 -5.26 9.01
N ASN A 149 5.75 -4.90 10.23
CA ASN A 149 6.22 -5.86 11.23
C ASN A 149 5.18 -6.94 11.55
N HIS A 150 3.90 -6.56 11.71
CA HIS A 150 2.83 -7.52 11.98
C HIS A 150 2.56 -8.46 10.79
N ILE A 151 2.63 -7.95 9.55
CA ILE A 151 2.52 -8.78 8.34
C ILE A 151 3.68 -9.78 8.30
N ILE A 152 4.92 -9.33 8.52
CA ILE A 152 6.09 -10.21 8.55
C ILE A 152 5.93 -11.26 9.65
N LEU A 153 5.56 -10.87 10.87
CA LEU A 153 5.41 -11.78 12.00
C LEU A 153 4.36 -12.88 11.73
N ARG A 154 3.22 -12.51 11.16
CA ARG A 154 2.09 -13.42 11.02
C ARG A 154 2.05 -14.18 9.68
N TYR A 155 2.63 -13.61 8.65
CA TYR A 155 2.55 -14.12 7.29
C TYR A 155 3.90 -14.34 6.62
N GLY A 156 5.02 -13.98 7.27
CA GLY A 156 6.36 -13.94 6.70
C GLY A 156 6.86 -15.27 6.12
N HIS A 157 6.47 -16.41 6.71
CA HIS A 157 6.79 -17.74 6.18
C HIS A 157 6.07 -18.09 4.87
N LYS A 158 5.04 -17.32 4.48
CA LYS A 158 4.26 -17.48 3.24
C LYS A 158 4.59 -16.42 2.20
N LEU A 159 5.32 -15.36 2.59
CA LEU A 159 5.70 -14.28 1.68
C LEU A 159 6.67 -14.79 0.60
N ASP A 160 6.44 -14.36 -0.62
CA ASP A 160 7.45 -14.44 -1.68
C ASP A 160 8.48 -13.31 -1.50
N TRP A 161 9.53 -13.60 -0.74
CA TRP A 161 10.61 -12.65 -0.48
C TRP A 161 11.39 -12.24 -1.73
N LYS A 162 11.40 -13.05 -2.80
CA LYS A 162 11.99 -12.67 -4.09
C LYS A 162 11.15 -11.60 -4.78
N ARG A 163 9.82 -11.73 -4.67
CA ARG A 163 8.89 -10.72 -5.16
C ARG A 163 9.01 -9.41 -4.38
N ILE A 164 9.11 -9.46 -3.05
CA ILE A 164 9.37 -8.27 -2.21
C ILE A 164 10.69 -7.61 -2.64
N TRP A 165 11.74 -8.41 -2.83
CA TRP A 165 13.01 -7.91 -3.31
C TRP A 165 12.88 -7.20 -4.66
N SER A 166 12.25 -7.82 -5.65
CA SER A 166 12.07 -7.22 -6.98
C SER A 166 11.27 -5.92 -6.98
N ARG A 167 10.35 -5.73 -6.01
CA ARG A 167 9.58 -4.50 -5.83
C ARG A 167 10.38 -3.37 -5.14
N LEU A 168 11.34 -3.72 -4.31
CA LEU A 168 12.07 -2.78 -3.44
C LEU A 168 13.55 -2.67 -3.77
N GLU A 169 14.09 -3.38 -4.77
CA GLU A 169 15.53 -3.37 -5.06
C GLU A 169 16.10 -1.97 -5.36
N GLN A 170 15.32 -1.09 -6.00
CA GLN A 170 15.73 0.30 -6.24
C GLN A 170 15.74 1.14 -4.96
N HIS A 171 14.97 0.76 -3.97
CA HIS A 171 14.85 1.41 -2.65
C HIS A 171 15.20 0.44 -1.52
N TRP A 172 16.18 -0.43 -1.76
CA TRP A 172 16.60 -1.47 -0.83
C TRP A 172 16.95 -0.94 0.58
N HIS A 173 17.31 0.33 0.69
CA HIS A 173 17.54 0.99 1.99
C HIS A 173 16.30 0.96 2.88
N LEU A 174 15.12 1.19 2.29
CA LEU A 174 13.85 1.13 3.04
C LEU A 174 13.56 -0.31 3.48
N LEU A 175 13.85 -1.29 2.61
CA LEU A 175 13.71 -2.70 2.97
C LEU A 175 14.68 -3.09 4.08
N LEU A 176 15.96 -2.68 3.99
CA LEU A 176 16.95 -2.94 5.04
C LEU A 176 16.54 -2.32 6.37
N SER A 177 16.09 -1.05 6.36
CA SER A 177 15.64 -0.38 7.58
C SER A 177 14.47 -1.11 8.22
N GLN A 178 13.52 -1.61 7.43
CA GLN A 178 12.37 -2.38 7.91
C GLN A 178 12.78 -3.76 8.45
N VAL A 179 13.72 -4.43 7.79
CA VAL A 179 14.29 -5.71 8.25
C VAL A 179 14.97 -5.54 9.61
N LEU A 180 15.79 -4.50 9.77
CA LEU A 180 16.44 -4.19 11.04
C LEU A 180 15.42 -3.82 12.12
N LEU A 181 14.39 -3.05 11.78
CA LEU A 181 13.32 -2.72 12.71
C LEU A 181 12.55 -3.97 13.16
N PHE A 182 12.25 -4.89 12.24
CA PHE A 182 11.60 -6.16 12.57
C PHE A 182 12.46 -6.98 13.56
N GLN A 183 13.76 -7.12 13.30
CA GLN A 183 14.67 -7.84 14.18
C GLN A 183 14.84 -7.17 15.55
N PHE A 184 14.74 -5.83 15.60
CA PHE A 184 14.75 -5.09 16.87
C PHE A 184 13.46 -5.35 17.68
N VAL A 185 12.31 -5.33 17.02
CA VAL A 185 11.00 -5.52 17.68
C VAL A 185 10.78 -6.98 18.07
N TYR A 186 11.19 -7.93 17.22
CA TYR A 186 11.00 -9.37 17.40
C TYR A 186 12.31 -10.14 17.28
N PRO A 187 13.24 -9.98 18.23
CA PRO A 187 14.57 -10.59 18.14
C PRO A 187 14.57 -12.13 18.14
N THR A 188 13.50 -12.74 18.65
CA THR A 188 13.30 -14.21 18.68
C THR A 188 12.77 -14.76 17.35
N GLU A 189 12.27 -13.91 16.46
CA GLU A 189 11.61 -14.28 15.20
C GLU A 189 12.41 -13.86 13.96
N ARG A 190 13.67 -13.53 14.13
CA ARG A 190 14.53 -12.99 13.05
C ARG A 190 14.70 -13.92 11.85
N ASP A 191 14.53 -15.22 12.04
CA ASP A 191 14.63 -16.27 11.03
C ASP A 191 13.44 -16.35 10.10
N ILE A 192 12.32 -15.65 10.40
CA ILE A 192 11.22 -15.43 9.47
C ILE A 192 11.72 -14.70 8.21
N ILE A 193 12.70 -13.81 8.36
CA ILE A 193 13.34 -13.13 7.23
C ILE A 193 14.44 -14.03 6.68
N PRO A 194 14.39 -14.42 5.38
CA PRO A 194 15.40 -15.30 4.81
C PRO A 194 16.82 -14.73 4.92
N LYS A 195 17.73 -15.57 5.34
CA LYS A 195 19.14 -15.17 5.51
C LYS A 195 19.75 -14.60 4.24
N TRP A 196 19.41 -15.15 3.06
CA TRP A 196 19.92 -14.66 1.79
C TRP A 196 19.56 -13.19 1.54
N LEU A 197 18.32 -12.79 1.90
CA LEU A 197 17.87 -11.41 1.75
C LEU A 197 18.64 -10.47 2.70
N PHE A 198 18.76 -10.86 3.96
CA PHE A 198 19.53 -10.10 4.94
C PHE A 198 20.99 -9.92 4.49
N ASP A 199 21.66 -11.01 4.09
CA ASP A 199 23.05 -10.97 3.62
C ASP A 199 23.20 -10.06 2.39
N GLN A 200 22.29 -10.13 1.42
CA GLN A 200 22.30 -9.28 0.24
C GLN A 200 22.12 -7.80 0.58
N LEU A 201 21.20 -7.46 1.48
CA LEU A 201 20.96 -6.09 1.91
C LEU A 201 22.18 -5.50 2.66
N VAL A 202 22.80 -6.30 3.54
CA VAL A 202 24.01 -5.87 4.27
C VAL A 202 25.20 -5.68 3.31
N GLU A 203 25.35 -6.56 2.33
CA GLU A 203 26.43 -6.44 1.34
C GLU A 203 26.26 -5.21 0.45
N LEU A 204 25.03 -4.90 0.04
CA LEU A 204 24.73 -3.65 -0.67
C LEU A 204 25.09 -2.42 0.15
N ALA A 205 24.78 -2.43 1.46
CA ALA A 205 25.09 -1.31 2.34
C ALA A 205 26.61 -1.09 2.46
N LYS A 206 27.40 -2.16 2.59
CA LYS A 206 28.87 -2.10 2.61
C LYS A 206 29.42 -1.57 1.27
N THR A 207 28.96 -2.18 0.17
CA THR A 207 29.38 -1.79 -1.17
C THR A 207 29.11 -0.32 -1.45
N GLN A 208 27.93 0.16 -1.11
CA GLN A 208 27.56 1.57 -1.29
C GLN A 208 28.45 2.50 -0.45
N TYR A 209 28.81 2.09 0.77
CA TYR A 209 29.66 2.91 1.64
C TYR A 209 31.07 3.12 1.07
N ASP A 210 31.56 2.15 0.31
CA ASP A 210 32.87 2.19 -0.35
C ASP A 210 32.83 2.85 -1.75
N MET A 211 31.64 3.16 -2.29
CA MET A 211 31.48 3.82 -3.57
C MET A 211 31.79 5.33 -3.48
N PRO A 212 32.27 5.96 -4.57
CA PRO A 212 32.40 7.41 -4.62
C PRO A 212 31.05 8.10 -4.35
N LEU A 213 31.08 9.19 -3.61
CA LEU A 213 29.88 9.99 -3.36
C LEU A 213 29.30 10.55 -4.67
N PRO A 214 27.95 10.64 -4.80
CA PRO A 214 27.32 11.33 -5.91
C PRO A 214 27.83 12.77 -6.04
N ILE A 215 28.08 13.22 -7.26
CA ILE A 215 28.51 14.60 -7.52
C ILE A 215 27.39 15.60 -7.24
N GLU A 216 26.16 15.20 -7.54
CA GLU A 216 24.99 16.05 -7.34
C GLU A 216 24.38 15.83 -5.95
N LYS A 217 23.89 16.92 -5.36
CA LYS A 217 23.09 16.85 -4.14
C LYS A 217 21.72 16.24 -4.46
N VAL A 218 21.44 15.05 -3.97
CA VAL A 218 20.19 14.33 -4.21
C VAL A 218 19.47 14.08 -2.89
N CYS A 219 18.15 14.32 -2.85
CA CYS A 219 17.28 13.97 -1.75
C CYS A 219 16.17 13.04 -2.23
N LEU A 220 16.10 11.82 -1.68
CA LEU A 220 15.04 10.86 -1.92
C LEU A 220 13.92 10.94 -0.86
N GLY A 221 14.07 11.83 0.12
CA GLY A 221 13.09 12.05 1.19
C GLY A 221 11.66 12.27 0.72
N PRO A 222 11.40 13.04 -0.37
CA PRO A 222 10.05 13.24 -0.90
C PRO A 222 9.31 11.96 -1.32
N ILE A 223 10.02 10.85 -1.52
CA ILE A 223 9.41 9.54 -1.82
C ILE A 223 8.64 9.00 -0.61
N ILE A 224 9.07 9.33 0.61
CA ILE A 224 8.46 8.87 1.87
C ILE A 224 7.67 9.97 2.59
N ASP A 225 8.11 11.24 2.47
CA ASP A 225 7.40 12.41 3.04
C ASP A 225 7.72 13.68 2.25
N GLN A 226 6.81 14.09 1.38
CA GLN A 226 6.98 15.30 0.56
C GLN A 226 7.01 16.59 1.40
N THR A 227 6.30 16.60 2.54
CA THR A 227 6.15 17.79 3.37
C THR A 227 7.40 18.05 4.19
N GLN A 228 7.92 17.02 4.88
CA GLN A 228 9.08 17.16 5.76
C GLN A 228 10.37 17.46 4.99
N TYR A 229 10.52 16.88 3.77
CA TYR A 229 11.70 17.10 2.91
C TYR A 229 11.56 18.24 1.91
N ARG A 230 10.54 19.12 2.10
CA ARG A 230 10.34 20.28 1.21
C ARG A 230 11.50 21.28 1.32
N THR A 231 11.95 21.58 2.52
CA THR A 231 13.07 22.51 2.79
C THR A 231 14.35 22.07 2.11
N ASP A 232 14.62 20.76 2.07
CA ASP A 232 15.79 20.20 1.39
C ASP A 232 15.85 20.60 -0.09
N ILE A 233 14.66 20.61 -0.73
CA ILE A 233 14.52 20.91 -2.15
C ILE A 233 14.50 22.42 -2.40
N THR A 234 13.73 23.18 -1.60
CA THR A 234 13.51 24.61 -1.86
C THR A 234 14.66 25.49 -1.37
N ASP A 235 15.26 25.15 -0.21
CA ASP A 235 16.18 26.02 0.50
C ASP A 235 17.63 25.48 0.49
N TRP A 236 17.81 24.15 0.49
CA TRP A 236 19.13 23.51 0.52
C TRP A 236 19.60 23.01 -0.85
N GLU A 237 18.82 23.24 -1.89
CA GLU A 237 19.15 22.98 -3.30
C GLU A 237 19.42 21.50 -3.63
N TYR A 238 18.79 20.56 -2.87
CA TYR A 238 18.84 19.17 -3.24
C TYR A 238 17.91 18.87 -4.42
N LYS A 239 18.38 18.04 -5.35
CA LYS A 239 17.58 17.57 -6.48
C LYS A 239 16.73 16.39 -6.08
N VAL A 240 15.47 16.38 -6.50
CA VAL A 240 14.60 15.18 -6.42
C VAL A 240 14.89 14.30 -7.62
N ILE A 241 15.27 13.06 -7.39
CA ILE A 241 15.29 12.04 -8.44
C ILE A 241 13.97 11.29 -8.33
N THR A 242 13.08 11.52 -9.28
CA THR A 242 11.92 10.66 -9.50
C THR A 242 12.39 9.50 -10.37
N ILE A 243 12.67 8.37 -9.79
CA ILE A 243 12.94 7.15 -10.57
C ILE A 243 11.58 6.74 -11.16
N LYS A 244 11.36 7.05 -12.43
CA LYS A 244 10.26 6.45 -13.17
C LYS A 244 10.61 4.98 -13.34
N THR A 245 9.87 4.10 -12.68
CA THR A 245 9.84 2.69 -13.05
C THR A 245 9.31 2.62 -14.49
N ILE A 246 10.14 2.10 -15.38
CA ILE A 246 9.79 1.78 -16.78
C ILE A 246 8.93 0.54 -16.76
#